data_1a6e208aba19a8b78a400f830b816da4
#
_entry.id   1a6e208aba19a8b78a400f830b816da4
#
_cell.length_a   1.000
_cell.length_b   1.000
_cell.length_c   1.000
_cell.angle_alpha   90.00
_cell.angle_beta   90.00
_cell.angle_gamma   90.00
#
_symmetry.space_group_name_H-M   'P 1'
#
loop_
_entity.id
_entity.type
_entity.pdbx_description
1 polymer ?
#
loop_
_entity_poly.entity_id
_entity_poly.type
_entity_poly.pdbx_seq_one_letter_code
_entity_poly.pdbx_strand_id
1 'polypeptide(L)'
;MAKIQIVFYSMYGHVYKLAEAVAEGARQVKGTQVELYQVRELVPDEALEKSGAKAARKAFAHIPIAEPAKLAEADAVIFGTPTRFGNMCAQMRNFLDQTGQLWLKGALAGKVASVFACTGTQHGGQETTITSFHSTLLHHGMIIVGVPYTVPELLNMKEITGGTPYGATTLSNTDGSRQPTENELAIARFQGKHVAEIAQKLCR
;
A
#
# COMPACT_ATOMS: atom_id res chain seq x y z
N MET A 1 -19.34 -7.94 8.61
CA MET A 1 -18.38 -8.28 7.52
C MET A 1 -17.46 -7.08 7.41
N ALA A 2 -16.16 -7.26 7.62
CA ALA A 2 -15.22 -6.14 7.53
C ALA A 2 -14.89 -5.81 6.07
N LYS A 3 -14.97 -4.53 5.70
CA LYS A 3 -14.63 -4.02 4.37
C LYS A 3 -13.20 -3.49 4.36
N ILE A 4 -12.33 -4.12 3.58
CA ILE A 4 -10.91 -3.78 3.45
C ILE A 4 -10.70 -3.17 2.07
N GLN A 5 -10.20 -1.94 2.03
CA GLN A 5 -9.79 -1.30 0.79
C GLN A 5 -8.26 -1.27 0.68
N ILE A 6 -7.75 -1.63 -0.48
CA ILE A 6 -6.33 -1.52 -0.81
C ILE A 6 -6.22 -0.46 -1.88
N VAL A 7 -5.61 0.67 -1.53
CA VAL A 7 -5.48 1.84 -2.40
C VAL A 7 -4.02 2.03 -2.74
N PHE A 8 -3.65 1.89 -4.01
CA PHE A 8 -2.25 1.94 -4.41
C PHE A 8 -2.00 2.83 -5.62
N TYR A 9 -0.78 3.34 -5.71
CA TYR A 9 -0.22 3.84 -6.96
C TYR A 9 0.98 2.98 -7.36
N SER A 10 1.04 2.61 -8.64
CA SER A 10 2.17 1.89 -9.21
C SER A 10 2.53 2.45 -10.58
N MET A 11 3.82 2.73 -10.81
CA MET A 11 4.30 3.20 -12.11
C MET A 11 4.70 2.03 -13.02
N TYR A 12 5.47 1.07 -12.49
CA TYR A 12 6.05 -0.05 -13.25
C TYR A 12 5.56 -1.42 -12.79
N GLY A 13 4.52 -1.49 -11.96
CA GLY A 13 3.90 -2.75 -11.55
C GLY A 13 4.37 -3.33 -10.20
N HIS A 14 5.51 -2.89 -9.64
CA HIS A 14 6.05 -3.47 -8.39
C HIS A 14 5.11 -3.30 -7.19
N VAL A 15 4.59 -2.08 -6.98
CA VAL A 15 3.61 -1.81 -5.92
C VAL A 15 2.30 -2.56 -6.19
N TYR A 16 1.89 -2.70 -7.45
CA TYR A 16 0.71 -3.49 -7.81
C TYR A 16 0.84 -4.96 -7.39
N LYS A 17 2.01 -5.59 -7.63
CA LYS A 17 2.26 -6.97 -7.19
C LYS A 17 2.18 -7.14 -5.67
N LEU A 18 2.70 -6.17 -4.91
CA LEU A 18 2.50 -6.16 -3.45
C LEU A 18 1.03 -5.98 -3.09
N ALA A 19 0.28 -5.11 -3.80
CA ALA A 19 -1.15 -4.90 -3.55
C ALA A 19 -1.96 -6.18 -3.78
N GLU A 20 -1.62 -6.98 -4.81
CA GLU A 20 -2.23 -8.29 -5.04
C GLU A 20 -1.96 -9.25 -3.89
N ALA A 21 -0.70 -9.34 -3.42
CA ALA A 21 -0.33 -10.19 -2.29
C ALA A 21 -1.02 -9.75 -0.98
N VAL A 22 -1.11 -8.45 -0.71
CA VAL A 22 -1.87 -7.90 0.42
C VAL A 22 -3.35 -8.31 0.32
N ALA A 23 -3.94 -8.19 -0.87
CA ALA A 23 -5.33 -8.57 -1.10
C ALA A 23 -5.57 -10.06 -0.92
N GLU A 24 -4.64 -10.89 -1.40
CA GLU A 24 -4.66 -12.34 -1.21
C GLU A 24 -4.68 -12.69 0.29
N GLY A 25 -3.79 -12.07 1.08
CA GLY A 25 -3.74 -12.27 2.52
C GLY A 25 -5.03 -11.84 3.22
N ALA A 26 -5.55 -10.67 2.89
CA ALA A 26 -6.80 -10.17 3.48
C ALA A 26 -8.02 -11.08 3.16
N ARG A 27 -8.09 -11.65 1.95
CA ARG A 27 -9.15 -12.58 1.55
C ARG A 27 -9.13 -13.92 2.30
N GLN A 28 -8.01 -14.30 2.91
CA GLN A 28 -7.94 -15.52 3.74
C GLN A 28 -8.76 -15.41 5.02
N VAL A 29 -9.10 -14.19 5.45
CA VAL A 29 -9.88 -13.95 6.65
C VAL A 29 -11.37 -14.05 6.31
N LYS A 30 -12.06 -15.07 6.84
CA LYS A 30 -13.50 -15.28 6.61
C LYS A 30 -14.30 -14.06 7.07
N GLY A 31 -15.28 -13.65 6.27
CA GLY A 31 -16.13 -12.50 6.61
C GLY A 31 -15.49 -11.15 6.31
N THR A 32 -14.50 -11.08 5.42
CA THR A 32 -13.99 -9.84 4.84
C THR A 32 -14.46 -9.67 3.40
N GLN A 33 -14.69 -8.41 3.02
CA GLN A 33 -14.82 -7.98 1.63
C GLN A 33 -13.56 -7.17 1.29
N VAL A 34 -12.87 -7.54 0.21
CA VAL A 34 -11.58 -6.93 -0.18
C VAL A 34 -11.71 -6.29 -1.55
N GLU A 35 -11.44 -4.99 -1.62
CA GLU A 35 -11.51 -4.19 -2.82
C GLU A 35 -10.14 -3.55 -3.12
N LEU A 36 -9.71 -3.59 -4.39
CA LEU A 36 -8.49 -2.94 -4.86
C LEU A 36 -8.88 -1.71 -5.69
N TYR A 37 -8.12 -0.62 -5.46
CA TYR A 37 -8.24 0.63 -6.21
C TYR A 37 -6.87 1.18 -6.54
N GLN A 38 -6.70 1.70 -7.76
CA GLN A 38 -5.51 2.44 -8.13
C GLN A 38 -5.72 3.95 -8.04
N VAL A 39 -4.73 4.66 -7.57
CA VAL A 39 -4.74 6.13 -7.57
C VAL A 39 -4.54 6.65 -8.99
N ARG A 40 -5.24 7.73 -9.34
CA ARG A 40 -5.16 8.38 -10.66
C ARG A 40 -3.74 8.77 -11.00
N GLU A 41 -3.35 8.52 -12.25
CA GLU A 41 -2.08 8.98 -12.82
C GLU A 41 -2.10 10.51 -13.05
N LEU A 42 -0.97 11.16 -12.79
CA LEU A 42 -0.76 12.58 -12.99
C LEU A 42 0.31 12.88 -14.05
N VAL A 43 1.11 11.87 -14.42
CA VAL A 43 2.13 12.01 -15.45
C VAL A 43 1.47 12.00 -16.83
N PRO A 44 1.83 12.93 -17.73
CA PRO A 44 1.30 12.95 -19.09
C PRO A 44 1.61 11.66 -19.86
N ASP A 45 0.67 11.23 -20.70
CA ASP A 45 0.76 9.98 -21.47
C ASP A 45 2.05 9.87 -22.28
N GLU A 46 2.52 10.97 -22.89
CA GLU A 46 3.76 11.00 -23.66
C GLU A 46 5.00 10.64 -22.79
N ALA A 47 5.03 11.14 -21.55
CA ALA A 47 6.12 10.82 -20.62
C ALA A 47 6.04 9.36 -20.12
N LEU A 48 4.83 8.83 -19.92
CA LEU A 48 4.62 7.41 -19.59
C LEU A 48 5.06 6.49 -20.73
N GLU A 49 4.82 6.88 -21.98
CA GLU A 49 5.29 6.13 -23.15
C GLU A 49 6.82 6.10 -23.23
N LYS A 50 7.45 7.25 -23.16
CA LYS A 50 8.93 7.41 -23.21
C LYS A 50 9.64 6.60 -22.13
N SER A 51 9.04 6.49 -20.93
CA SER A 51 9.62 5.76 -19.81
C SER A 51 9.29 4.26 -19.80
N GLY A 52 8.43 3.77 -20.70
CA GLY A 52 7.92 2.40 -20.70
C GLY A 52 6.85 2.12 -19.64
N ALA A 53 6.53 3.09 -18.79
CA ALA A 53 5.54 2.93 -17.72
C ALA A 53 4.13 2.63 -18.27
N LYS A 54 3.75 3.20 -19.42
CA LYS A 54 2.45 2.97 -20.04
C LYS A 54 2.23 1.49 -20.38
N ALA A 55 3.28 0.80 -20.87
CA ALA A 55 3.23 -0.64 -21.15
C ALA A 55 3.07 -1.46 -19.85
N ALA A 56 3.83 -1.14 -18.81
CA ALA A 56 3.75 -1.83 -17.52
C ALA A 56 2.37 -1.67 -16.85
N ARG A 57 1.74 -0.51 -16.99
CA ARG A 57 0.42 -0.21 -16.43
C ARG A 57 -0.73 -1.00 -17.06
N LYS A 58 -0.55 -1.60 -18.25
CA LYS A 58 -1.56 -2.48 -18.86
C LYS A 58 -1.95 -3.65 -17.95
N ALA A 59 -1.01 -4.15 -17.16
CA ALA A 59 -1.23 -5.28 -16.24
C ALA A 59 -2.33 -5.01 -15.19
N PHE A 60 -2.54 -3.75 -14.80
CA PHE A 60 -3.52 -3.35 -13.79
C PHE A 60 -4.52 -2.29 -14.28
N ALA A 61 -4.62 -2.10 -15.59
CA ALA A 61 -5.58 -1.14 -16.19
C ALA A 61 -7.05 -1.48 -15.85
N HIS A 62 -7.33 -2.73 -15.52
CA HIS A 62 -8.66 -3.20 -15.11
C HIS A 62 -9.04 -2.81 -13.66
N ILE A 63 -8.08 -2.39 -12.84
CA ILE A 63 -8.34 -1.98 -11.46
C ILE A 63 -9.02 -0.60 -11.48
N PRO A 64 -10.16 -0.43 -10.79
CA PRO A 64 -10.87 0.86 -10.77
C PRO A 64 -10.05 1.96 -10.09
N ILE A 65 -10.31 3.21 -10.50
CA ILE A 65 -9.69 4.40 -9.91
C ILE A 65 -10.30 4.66 -8.54
N ALA A 66 -9.44 4.93 -7.55
CA ALA A 66 -9.85 5.28 -6.20
C ALA A 66 -10.56 6.64 -6.18
N GLU A 67 -11.66 6.71 -5.45
CA GLU A 67 -12.39 7.94 -5.15
C GLU A 67 -12.18 8.25 -3.65
N PRO A 68 -11.67 9.45 -3.28
CA PRO A 68 -11.39 9.77 -1.88
C PRO A 68 -12.59 9.57 -0.94
N ALA A 69 -13.79 9.93 -1.39
CA ALA A 69 -15.01 9.80 -0.59
C ALA A 69 -15.32 8.35 -0.16
N LYS A 70 -14.94 7.37 -0.98
CA LYS A 70 -15.19 5.94 -0.70
C LYS A 70 -14.35 5.38 0.44
N LEU A 71 -13.28 6.07 0.87
CA LEU A 71 -12.51 5.65 2.05
C LEU A 71 -13.38 5.55 3.32
N ALA A 72 -14.43 6.38 3.42
CA ALA A 72 -15.36 6.35 4.54
C ALA A 72 -16.17 5.05 4.64
N GLU A 73 -16.31 4.29 3.56
CA GLU A 73 -17.05 3.03 3.52
C GLU A 73 -16.23 1.84 4.05
N ALA A 74 -14.90 1.97 4.15
CA ALA A 74 -14.02 0.90 4.61
C ALA A 74 -13.94 0.84 6.14
N ASP A 75 -13.69 -0.35 6.67
CA ASP A 75 -13.31 -0.58 8.06
C ASP A 75 -11.78 -0.52 8.22
N ALA A 76 -11.06 -0.88 7.16
CA ALA A 76 -9.62 -0.73 7.06
C ALA A 76 -9.18 -0.30 5.67
N VAL A 77 -8.12 0.53 5.60
CA VAL A 77 -7.50 0.93 4.34
C VAL A 77 -6.00 0.62 4.38
N ILE A 78 -5.52 -0.11 3.37
CA ILE A 78 -4.10 -0.41 3.21
C ILE A 78 -3.58 0.36 1.99
N PHE A 79 -2.63 1.27 2.23
CA PHE A 79 -2.10 2.15 1.19
C PHE A 79 -0.78 1.62 0.62
N GLY A 80 -0.63 1.67 -0.71
CA GLY A 80 0.58 1.26 -1.41
C GLY A 80 1.19 2.38 -2.24
N THR A 81 2.49 2.68 -2.05
CA THR A 81 3.17 3.76 -2.76
C THR A 81 4.61 3.41 -3.11
N PRO A 82 5.13 3.82 -4.28
CA PRO A 82 6.57 3.89 -4.47
C PRO A 82 7.13 5.07 -3.68
N THR A 83 8.39 4.94 -3.25
CA THR A 83 9.09 6.08 -2.63
C THR A 83 9.35 7.21 -3.62
N ARG A 84 9.27 8.42 -3.13
CA ARG A 84 9.86 9.62 -3.72
C ARG A 84 10.58 10.38 -2.61
N PHE A 85 11.92 10.26 -2.59
CA PHE A 85 12.77 10.93 -1.60
C PHE A 85 12.36 10.63 -0.15
N GLY A 86 12.04 9.35 0.16
CA GLY A 86 11.62 8.92 1.50
C GLY A 86 10.17 9.26 1.86
N ASN A 87 9.35 9.66 0.89
CA ASN A 87 7.93 10.00 1.05
C ASN A 87 7.09 9.26 0.02
N MET A 88 5.76 9.33 0.18
CA MET A 88 4.82 8.88 -0.84
C MET A 88 4.98 9.66 -2.14
N CYS A 89 4.60 9.06 -3.26
CA CYS A 89 4.61 9.74 -4.55
C CYS A 89 3.53 10.84 -4.65
N ALA A 90 3.73 11.78 -5.58
CA ALA A 90 2.82 12.91 -5.80
C ALA A 90 1.38 12.48 -6.07
N GLN A 91 1.17 11.39 -6.80
CA GLN A 91 -0.16 10.85 -7.09
C GLN A 91 -0.90 10.45 -5.82
N MET A 92 -0.22 9.74 -4.91
CA MET A 92 -0.80 9.34 -3.62
C MET A 92 -1.03 10.56 -2.73
N ARG A 93 -0.09 11.52 -2.71
CA ARG A 93 -0.26 12.77 -1.94
C ARG A 93 -1.46 13.56 -2.46
N ASN A 94 -1.58 13.75 -3.76
CA ASN A 94 -2.72 14.42 -4.38
C ASN A 94 -4.06 13.74 -4.08
N PHE A 95 -4.08 12.40 -4.04
CA PHE A 95 -5.27 11.66 -3.64
C PHE A 95 -5.66 11.96 -2.18
N LEU A 96 -4.70 11.95 -1.26
CA LEU A 96 -4.94 12.22 0.16
C LEU A 96 -5.29 13.69 0.42
N ASP A 97 -4.74 14.64 -0.33
CA ASP A 97 -5.07 16.06 -0.21
C ASP A 97 -6.55 16.34 -0.52
N GLN A 98 -7.19 15.47 -1.30
CA GLN A 98 -8.64 15.56 -1.59
C GLN A 98 -9.52 15.00 -0.45
N THR A 99 -8.96 14.45 0.62
CA THR A 99 -9.71 13.89 1.76
C THR A 99 -10.09 14.92 2.83
N GLY A 100 -9.89 16.21 2.60
CA GLY A 100 -10.16 17.28 3.58
C GLY A 100 -11.58 17.25 4.16
N GLN A 101 -12.60 16.93 3.36
CA GLN A 101 -13.99 16.81 3.85
C GLN A 101 -14.19 15.58 4.73
N LEU A 102 -13.46 14.48 4.51
CA LEU A 102 -13.49 13.31 5.38
C LEU A 102 -12.82 13.62 6.72
N TRP A 103 -11.70 14.34 6.68
CA TRP A 103 -11.00 14.79 7.88
C TRP A 103 -11.89 15.69 8.75
N LEU A 104 -12.53 16.70 8.14
CA LEU A 104 -13.40 17.63 8.86
C LEU A 104 -14.57 16.91 9.57
N LYS A 105 -15.09 15.83 8.97
CA LYS A 105 -16.18 15.01 9.51
C LYS A 105 -15.69 13.91 10.47
N GLY A 106 -14.39 13.73 10.66
CA GLY A 106 -13.83 12.60 11.43
C GLY A 106 -14.17 11.23 10.82
N ALA A 107 -14.43 11.16 9.51
CA ALA A 107 -14.99 9.97 8.87
C ALA A 107 -14.05 8.75 8.85
N LEU A 108 -12.74 8.96 9.07
CA LEU A 108 -11.73 7.90 9.13
C LEU A 108 -11.25 7.63 10.56
N ALA A 109 -11.71 8.39 11.55
CA ALA A 109 -11.29 8.20 12.94
C ALA A 109 -11.65 6.80 13.45
N GLY A 110 -10.69 6.14 14.08
CA GLY A 110 -10.82 4.77 14.60
C GLY A 110 -10.78 3.65 13.56
N LYS A 111 -10.73 3.96 12.26
CA LYS A 111 -10.54 2.94 11.21
C LYS A 111 -9.08 2.47 11.15
N VAL A 112 -8.88 1.22 10.79
CA VAL A 112 -7.55 0.63 10.67
C VAL A 112 -6.84 1.14 9.40
N ALA A 113 -5.55 1.44 9.52
CA ALA A 113 -4.71 1.81 8.39
C ALA A 113 -3.39 1.03 8.40
N SER A 114 -2.86 0.75 7.23
CA SER A 114 -1.53 0.18 7.04
C SER A 114 -0.91 0.70 5.75
N VAL A 115 0.41 0.58 5.62
CA VAL A 115 1.14 1.08 4.45
C VAL A 115 2.13 0.04 3.97
N PHE A 116 2.29 -0.09 2.65
CA PHE A 116 3.36 -0.85 2.02
C PHE A 116 4.05 0.00 0.95
N ALA A 117 5.32 -0.26 0.68
CA ALA A 117 6.10 0.60 -0.21
C ALA A 117 7.06 -0.16 -1.13
N CYS A 118 7.51 0.54 -2.19
CA CYS A 118 8.58 0.08 -3.08
C CYS A 118 9.66 1.15 -3.21
N THR A 119 10.92 0.73 -3.18
CA THR A 119 12.09 1.60 -3.42
C THR A 119 12.91 1.07 -4.60
N GLY A 120 13.79 1.91 -5.16
CA GLY A 120 14.74 1.48 -6.19
C GLY A 120 15.98 0.79 -5.62
N THR A 121 16.30 1.04 -4.34
CA THR A 121 17.52 0.54 -3.68
C THR A 121 17.23 0.05 -2.28
N GLN A 122 18.12 -0.77 -1.71
CA GLN A 122 17.95 -1.38 -0.38
C GLN A 122 17.78 -0.35 0.74
N HIS A 123 18.53 0.75 0.70
CA HIS A 123 18.47 1.83 1.68
C HIS A 123 17.79 3.09 1.14
N GLY A 124 16.95 2.95 0.11
CA GLY A 124 16.29 4.05 -0.59
C GLY A 124 15.08 4.65 0.11
N GLY A 125 14.91 4.41 1.42
CA GLY A 125 13.84 5.00 2.21
C GLY A 125 12.60 4.12 2.33
N GLN A 126 12.73 2.81 2.42
CA GLN A 126 11.62 1.90 2.68
C GLN A 126 10.85 2.30 3.95
N GLU A 127 11.57 2.41 5.07
CA GLU A 127 11.00 2.76 6.37
C GLU A 127 10.51 4.21 6.42
N THR A 128 11.32 5.16 5.94
CA THR A 128 10.95 6.58 5.97
C THR A 128 9.72 6.89 5.13
N THR A 129 9.54 6.21 3.99
CA THR A 129 8.33 6.35 3.17
C THR A 129 7.08 5.92 3.95
N ILE A 130 7.14 4.81 4.66
CA ILE A 130 6.01 4.31 5.46
C ILE A 130 5.77 5.21 6.67
N THR A 131 6.82 5.55 7.43
CA THR A 131 6.69 6.34 8.65
C THR A 131 6.26 7.79 8.38
N SER A 132 6.72 8.41 7.29
CA SER A 132 6.20 9.72 6.87
C SER A 132 4.73 9.67 6.44
N PHE A 133 4.29 8.55 5.84
CA PHE A 133 2.88 8.33 5.50
C PHE A 133 2.01 8.24 6.77
N HIS A 134 2.51 7.58 7.83
CA HIS A 134 1.80 7.45 9.10
C HIS A 134 1.36 8.78 9.68
N SER A 135 2.14 9.86 9.50
CA SER A 135 1.76 11.21 9.93
C SER A 135 0.39 11.62 9.33
N THR A 136 0.18 11.39 8.03
CA THR A 136 -1.11 11.69 7.39
C THR A 136 -2.25 10.85 7.96
N LEU A 137 -2.02 9.57 8.21
CA LEU A 137 -3.04 8.66 8.76
C LEU A 137 -3.42 9.02 10.19
N LEU A 138 -2.44 9.43 11.01
CA LEU A 138 -2.67 9.91 12.37
C LEU A 138 -3.48 11.22 12.39
N HIS A 139 -3.26 12.13 11.43
CA HIS A 139 -4.09 13.33 11.27
C HIS A 139 -5.54 13.00 10.95
N HIS A 140 -5.82 11.86 10.31
CA HIS A 140 -7.16 11.33 10.11
C HIS A 140 -7.72 10.56 11.32
N GLY A 141 -6.94 10.38 12.40
CA GLY A 141 -7.34 9.62 13.58
C GLY A 141 -7.40 8.12 13.35
N MET A 142 -6.70 7.60 12.33
CA MET A 142 -6.67 6.17 12.01
C MET A 142 -5.76 5.38 12.96
N ILE A 143 -6.07 4.10 13.14
CA ILE A 143 -5.27 3.15 13.93
C ILE A 143 -4.26 2.47 13.01
N ILE A 144 -2.97 2.72 13.24
CA ILE A 144 -1.90 2.19 12.38
C ILE A 144 -1.56 0.77 12.78
N VAL A 145 -1.49 -0.13 11.79
CA VAL A 145 -1.08 -1.53 11.95
C VAL A 145 0.11 -1.81 11.04
N GLY A 146 1.20 -2.27 11.63
CA GLY A 146 2.41 -2.71 10.94
C GLY A 146 2.50 -4.23 10.80
N VAL A 147 3.72 -4.75 10.63
CA VAL A 147 4.04 -6.18 10.54
C VAL A 147 4.90 -6.58 11.75
N PRO A 148 4.40 -7.42 12.65
CA PRO A 148 5.15 -7.80 13.86
C PRO A 148 6.32 -8.75 13.53
N TYR A 149 7.37 -8.73 14.35
CA TYR A 149 8.53 -9.61 14.21
C TYR A 149 8.24 -11.11 14.48
N THR A 150 6.98 -11.47 14.71
CA THR A 150 6.53 -12.86 14.68
C THR A 150 6.49 -13.45 13.26
N VAL A 151 6.70 -12.62 12.24
CA VAL A 151 6.79 -13.00 10.82
C VAL A 151 8.25 -13.36 10.52
N PRO A 152 8.58 -14.65 10.30
CA PRO A 152 9.98 -15.08 10.15
C PRO A 152 10.66 -14.50 8.91
N GLU A 153 9.91 -14.13 7.89
CA GLU A 153 10.40 -13.48 6.67
C GLU A 153 11.08 -12.13 6.93
N LEU A 154 10.71 -11.42 8.02
CA LEU A 154 11.40 -10.20 8.45
C LEU A 154 12.83 -10.45 8.97
N LEU A 155 13.13 -11.68 9.35
CA LEU A 155 14.44 -12.08 9.85
C LEU A 155 15.34 -12.66 8.75
N ASN A 156 14.92 -12.61 7.50
CA ASN A 156 15.70 -13.14 6.37
C ASN A 156 16.95 -12.28 6.12
N MET A 157 18.13 -12.89 6.36
CA MET A 157 19.45 -12.28 6.12
C MET A 157 20.21 -12.98 4.99
N LYS A 158 19.54 -13.88 4.23
CA LYS A 158 20.19 -14.70 3.20
C LYS A 158 20.18 -14.05 1.81
N GLU A 159 19.35 -13.05 1.61
CA GLU A 159 19.21 -12.34 0.35
C GLU A 159 18.95 -10.84 0.58
N ILE A 160 19.15 -10.04 -0.46
CA ILE A 160 18.68 -8.65 -0.49
C ILE A 160 17.16 -8.69 -0.60
N THR A 161 16.48 -8.24 0.44
CA THR A 161 15.01 -8.26 0.52
C THR A 161 14.46 -7.02 1.20
N GLY A 162 13.24 -6.67 0.84
CA GLY A 162 12.44 -5.71 1.60
C GLY A 162 11.82 -6.36 2.82
N GLY A 163 10.97 -5.60 3.48
CA GLY A 163 10.26 -5.98 4.70
C GLY A 163 10.71 -5.16 5.90
N THR A 164 9.73 -4.56 6.56
CA THR A 164 9.96 -3.75 7.76
C THR A 164 8.83 -3.97 8.77
N PRO A 165 9.03 -3.68 10.07
CA PRO A 165 7.96 -3.76 11.06
C PRO A 165 6.87 -2.70 10.83
N TYR A 166 7.14 -1.68 10.04
CA TYR A 166 6.19 -0.62 9.70
C TYR A 166 5.21 -1.03 8.59
N GLY A 167 5.62 -1.99 7.74
CA GLY A 167 4.84 -2.53 6.62
C GLY A 167 5.69 -3.30 5.62
N ALA A 168 5.04 -4.04 4.73
CA ALA A 168 5.72 -4.76 3.65
C ALA A 168 6.40 -3.81 2.67
N THR A 169 7.58 -4.19 2.20
CA THR A 169 8.31 -3.42 1.19
C THR A 169 8.97 -4.32 0.16
N THR A 170 9.27 -3.76 -1.01
CA THR A 170 10.09 -4.39 -2.04
C THR A 170 11.07 -3.38 -2.63
N LEU A 171 12.09 -3.87 -3.31
CA LEU A 171 12.99 -3.06 -4.11
C LEU A 171 12.95 -3.51 -5.58
N SER A 172 13.01 -2.51 -6.46
CA SER A 172 12.85 -2.73 -7.91
C SER A 172 14.15 -2.73 -8.69
N ASN A 173 15.29 -2.41 -8.09
CA ASN A 173 16.48 -1.85 -8.71
C ASN A 173 16.20 -0.47 -9.33
N THR A 174 17.27 0.26 -9.67
CA THR A 174 17.14 1.61 -10.27
C THR A 174 16.58 1.59 -11.69
N ASP A 175 16.72 0.47 -12.37
CA ASP A 175 16.22 0.21 -13.73
C ASP A 175 14.85 -0.52 -13.76
N GLY A 176 14.29 -0.87 -12.60
CA GLY A 176 13.04 -1.60 -12.49
C GLY A 176 13.11 -3.10 -12.83
N SER A 177 14.30 -3.66 -13.00
CA SER A 177 14.48 -5.06 -13.43
C SER A 177 14.13 -6.08 -12.35
N ARG A 178 14.33 -5.75 -11.06
CA ARG A 178 14.06 -6.67 -9.96
C ARG A 178 12.57 -6.71 -9.64
N GLN A 179 12.02 -7.89 -9.59
CA GLN A 179 10.64 -8.13 -9.17
C GLN A 179 10.57 -8.45 -7.67
N PRO A 180 9.41 -8.23 -7.02
CA PRO A 180 9.20 -8.69 -5.65
C PRO A 180 9.54 -10.17 -5.49
N THR A 181 10.33 -10.50 -4.45
CA THR A 181 10.67 -11.89 -4.12
C THR A 181 9.53 -12.56 -3.36
N GLU A 182 9.56 -13.89 -3.27
CA GLU A 182 8.56 -14.62 -2.47
C GLU A 182 8.62 -14.23 -0.99
N ASN A 183 9.81 -13.92 -0.45
CA ASN A 183 9.95 -13.38 0.90
C ASN A 183 9.14 -12.09 1.10
N GLU A 184 9.27 -11.15 0.17
CA GLU A 184 8.56 -9.87 0.21
C GLU A 184 7.04 -10.04 0.01
N LEU A 185 6.63 -10.94 -0.88
CA LEU A 185 5.23 -11.27 -1.12
C LEU A 185 4.60 -11.98 0.09
N ALA A 186 5.34 -12.84 0.79
CA ALA A 186 4.88 -13.50 2.02
C ALA A 186 4.62 -12.48 3.13
N ILE A 187 5.52 -11.49 3.31
CA ILE A 187 5.31 -10.39 4.25
C ILE A 187 4.05 -9.57 3.87
N ALA A 188 3.86 -9.29 2.58
CA ALA A 188 2.70 -8.55 2.10
C ALA A 188 1.38 -9.32 2.33
N ARG A 189 1.36 -10.64 2.07
CA ARG A 189 0.20 -11.50 2.39
C ARG A 189 -0.10 -11.48 3.89
N PHE A 190 0.94 -11.62 4.71
CA PHE A 190 0.77 -11.54 6.16
C PHE A 190 0.18 -10.20 6.58
N GLN A 191 0.70 -9.08 6.08
CA GLN A 191 0.19 -7.74 6.38
C GLN A 191 -1.30 -7.63 6.06
N GLY A 192 -1.72 -8.06 4.88
CA GLY A 192 -3.13 -8.05 4.48
C GLY A 192 -4.02 -8.85 5.42
N LYS A 193 -3.61 -10.08 5.76
CA LYS A 193 -4.32 -10.94 6.70
C LYS A 193 -4.41 -10.31 8.09
N HIS A 194 -3.30 -9.82 8.62
CA HIS A 194 -3.22 -9.23 9.95
C HIS A 194 -4.11 -7.99 10.09
N VAL A 195 -4.08 -7.09 9.11
CA VAL A 195 -4.97 -5.92 9.06
C VAL A 195 -6.44 -6.33 9.04
N ALA A 196 -6.80 -7.32 8.24
CA ALA A 196 -8.17 -7.82 8.15
C ALA A 196 -8.65 -8.44 9.48
N GLU A 197 -7.80 -9.21 10.17
CA GLU A 197 -8.11 -9.79 11.48
C GLU A 197 -8.32 -8.72 12.55
N ILE A 198 -7.51 -7.64 12.55
CA ILE A 198 -7.65 -6.52 13.48
C ILE A 198 -8.93 -5.73 13.16
N ALA A 199 -9.19 -5.41 11.89
CA ALA A 199 -10.41 -4.73 11.49
C ALA A 199 -11.66 -5.48 11.93
N GLN A 200 -11.69 -6.81 11.78
CA GLN A 200 -12.81 -7.63 12.25
C GLN A 200 -13.03 -7.56 13.78
N LYS A 201 -11.97 -7.45 14.55
CA LYS A 201 -12.08 -7.33 16.02
C LYS A 201 -12.65 -5.98 16.44
N LEU A 202 -12.35 -4.92 15.68
CA LEU A 202 -12.82 -3.56 15.98
C LEU A 202 -14.24 -3.27 15.47
N CYS A 203 -14.71 -3.99 14.44
CA CYS A 203 -16.05 -3.84 13.86
C CYS A 203 -17.15 -4.63 14.59
N ARG A 204 -16.86 -5.19 15.77
CA ARG A 204 -17.82 -5.96 16.57
C ARG A 204 -18.60 -5.08 17.54
#